data_6eea3066614c818eeb2b59c84025bb2f
#
_entry.id   6eea3066614c818eeb2b59c84025bb2f
#
_cell.length_a   1.000
_cell.length_b   1.000
_cell.length_c   1.000
_cell.angle_alpha   90.00
_cell.angle_beta   90.00
_cell.angle_gamma   90.00
#
_symmetry.space_group_name_H-M   'P 1'
#
loop_
_entity.id
_entity.type
_entity.pdbx_description
1 polymer ?
#
loop_
_entity_poly.entity_id
_entity_poly.type
_entity_poly.pdbx_seq_one_letter_code
_entity_poly.pdbx_strand_id
1 'polypeptide(L)'
;MPFFVKIQTIKSAKSVKIQRLRQGDGGRTRRNGGEIGVKNGGGASGDLVVWGALATFADLSKRNKMNQKEINALAESMRRRAAEVLDASGIARIWREAGCRVNIVGSLRMGLLAAHRDIDLHVYSAGVTTAGSFAVMARVAADPRVTEIRCINGLATDERCIAWHVTFRADDGLDWQIDIIHIEEGTRYDGYFERMADRILEVMTPVQRDTILRLKFETPADRGYHGVEYYEAVIADGVTTLADLDRWVTAHRARPPYYWIP
;
A
#
# COMPACT_ATOMS: atom_id res chain seq x y z
N MET A 1 18.88 5.73 -0.36
CA MET A 1 17.76 4.78 -0.14
C MET A 1 17.26 4.36 -1.50
N PRO A 2 17.07 3.06 -1.80
CA PRO A 2 16.41 2.63 -3.01
C PRO A 2 15.02 3.22 -3.11
N PHE A 3 14.57 3.50 -4.30
CA PHE A 3 13.28 4.11 -4.58
C PHE A 3 12.11 3.29 -4.00
N PHE A 4 12.16 1.95 -4.08
CA PHE A 4 11.15 1.06 -3.48
C PHE A 4 11.00 1.23 -1.96
N VAL A 5 12.09 1.47 -1.24
CA VAL A 5 12.02 1.85 0.19
C VAL A 5 11.48 3.28 0.33
N LYS A 6 11.83 4.20 -0.60
CA LYS A 6 11.28 5.55 -0.65
C LYS A 6 9.80 5.59 -0.99
N ILE A 7 9.28 4.73 -1.86
CA ILE A 7 7.85 4.68 -2.20
C ILE A 7 7.01 4.49 -0.94
N GLN A 8 7.44 3.65 -0.02
CA GLN A 8 6.75 3.44 1.25
C GLN A 8 7.02 4.56 2.28
N THR A 9 8.13 5.28 2.17
CA THR A 9 8.55 6.33 3.13
C THR A 9 8.16 7.75 2.71
N ILE A 10 7.92 8.02 1.41
CA ILE A 10 7.63 9.38 0.93
C ILE A 10 6.13 9.71 1.09
N LYS A 11 5.73 10.01 2.32
CA LYS A 11 4.49 10.77 2.58
C LYS A 11 4.59 12.25 2.21
N SER A 12 5.70 12.75 1.67
CA SER A 12 5.99 14.19 1.63
C SER A 12 6.75 14.74 0.41
N ALA A 13 6.83 14.08 -0.75
CA ALA A 13 7.51 14.67 -1.91
C ALA A 13 6.60 14.68 -3.14
N LYS A 14 6.48 15.84 -3.77
CA LYS A 14 5.85 16.19 -5.06
C LYS A 14 5.02 15.06 -5.71
N SER A 15 3.87 14.75 -5.13
CA SER A 15 2.88 13.85 -5.70
C SER A 15 1.83 14.66 -6.45
N VAL A 16 1.45 14.19 -7.64
CA VAL A 16 0.27 14.73 -8.32
C VAL A 16 -0.94 14.04 -7.70
N LYS A 17 -1.75 14.81 -6.98
CA LYS A 17 -3.01 14.32 -6.40
C LYS A 17 -4.13 14.63 -7.38
N ILE A 18 -4.77 13.59 -7.92
CA ILE A 18 -5.99 13.75 -8.72
C ILE A 18 -7.16 13.52 -7.76
N GLN A 19 -7.82 14.60 -7.36
CA GLN A 19 -9.09 14.53 -6.63
C GLN A 19 -10.25 14.71 -7.58
N ARG A 20 -11.25 13.87 -7.48
CA ARG A 20 -12.51 14.04 -8.20
C ARG A 20 -13.26 15.24 -7.59
N LEU A 21 -13.40 16.33 -8.34
CA LEU A 21 -14.34 17.40 -7.98
C LEU A 21 -15.75 16.83 -8.10
N ARG A 22 -16.50 16.81 -7.01
CA ARG A 22 -17.95 16.56 -7.09
C ARG A 22 -18.55 17.63 -8.00
N GLN A 23 -19.14 17.22 -9.11
CA GLN A 23 -20.03 18.11 -9.87
C GLN A 23 -21.19 18.43 -8.95
N GLY A 24 -21.23 19.69 -8.49
CA GLY A 24 -22.36 20.23 -7.76
C GLY A 24 -23.54 20.34 -8.71
N ASP A 25 -24.66 19.78 -8.31
CA ASP A 25 -25.96 19.98 -8.97
C ASP A 25 -26.22 21.47 -9.13
N GLY A 26 -26.56 21.87 -10.36
CA GLY A 26 -26.84 23.25 -10.72
C GLY A 26 -28.13 23.79 -10.06
N GLY A 27 -27.97 24.45 -8.95
CA GLY A 27 -29.00 25.25 -8.30
C GLY A 27 -28.85 26.74 -8.65
N ARG A 28 -29.83 27.31 -9.28
CA ARG A 28 -29.94 28.67 -9.79
C ARG A 28 -29.55 29.72 -8.74
N THR A 29 -28.68 30.63 -9.14
CA THR A 29 -28.31 31.86 -8.44
C THR A 29 -29.45 32.85 -8.39
N ARG A 30 -29.71 33.41 -7.20
CA ARG A 30 -30.22 34.78 -7.03
C ARG A 30 -29.10 35.65 -6.46
N ARG A 31 -28.81 36.73 -7.17
CA ARG A 31 -27.93 37.83 -6.70
C ARG A 31 -28.59 38.56 -5.50
N ASN A 32 -27.78 38.84 -4.51
CA ASN A 32 -27.85 40.13 -3.80
C ASN A 32 -26.50 40.42 -3.15
N GLY A 33 -26.06 41.67 -3.32
CA GLY A 33 -24.77 42.16 -2.89
C GLY A 33 -24.68 42.44 -1.39
N GLY A 34 -23.48 42.52 -0.88
CA GLY A 34 -23.16 42.92 0.50
C GLY A 34 -21.73 42.63 0.85
N GLU A 35 -20.94 43.66 0.82
CA GLU A 35 -19.73 44.03 1.56
C GLU A 35 -18.69 42.98 2.00
N ILE A 36 -17.47 43.30 1.59
CA ILE A 36 -16.18 42.67 1.93
C ILE A 36 -15.82 43.08 3.38
N GLY A 37 -15.72 42.11 4.26
CA GLY A 37 -15.10 42.26 5.58
C GLY A 37 -13.89 41.34 5.68
N VAL A 38 -12.68 41.91 5.54
CA VAL A 38 -11.41 41.21 5.81
C VAL A 38 -11.26 41.14 7.35
N LYS A 39 -11.22 39.94 7.91
CA LYS A 39 -10.68 39.71 9.26
C LYS A 39 -9.48 38.78 9.15
N ASN A 40 -8.31 39.37 9.39
CA ASN A 40 -7.09 38.63 9.73
C ASN A 40 -7.27 37.97 11.10
N GLY A 41 -7.04 36.68 11.18
CA GLY A 41 -6.95 35.95 12.44
C GLY A 41 -6.05 34.75 12.22
N GLY A 42 -4.79 34.84 12.71
CA GLY A 42 -3.81 33.78 12.64
C GLY A 42 -4.19 32.61 13.55
N GLY A 43 -3.75 31.44 13.16
CA GLY A 43 -3.87 30.20 13.93
C GLY A 43 -3.44 29.04 13.06
N ALA A 44 -2.13 28.78 13.01
CA ALA A 44 -1.62 27.57 12.45
C ALA A 44 -2.01 26.40 13.37
N SER A 45 -2.92 25.54 12.93
CA SER A 45 -2.98 24.16 13.37
C SER A 45 -3.05 23.32 12.12
N GLY A 46 -1.90 22.72 11.80
CA GLY A 46 -1.80 21.70 10.75
C GLY A 46 -2.57 20.49 11.21
N ASP A 47 -3.77 20.31 10.73
CA ASP A 47 -4.49 19.05 10.85
C ASP A 47 -3.75 17.98 10.04
N LEU A 48 -2.93 17.23 10.76
CA LEU A 48 -2.35 15.98 10.30
C LEU A 48 -3.51 15.00 10.12
N VAL A 49 -4.04 14.90 8.91
CA VAL A 49 -5.01 13.84 8.58
C VAL A 49 -4.27 12.51 8.65
N VAL A 50 -4.36 11.88 9.82
CA VAL A 50 -3.87 10.53 10.08
C VAL A 50 -4.81 9.58 9.34
N TRP A 51 -4.36 9.05 8.21
CA TRP A 51 -5.00 7.97 7.49
C TRP A 51 -4.80 6.65 8.25
N GLY A 52 -5.66 6.39 9.17
CA GLY A 52 -5.87 5.15 9.87
C GLY A 52 -7.17 5.33 10.63
N ALA A 53 -8.18 4.50 10.38
CA ALA A 53 -9.34 4.46 11.24
C ALA A 53 -8.81 4.43 12.67
N LEU A 54 -9.19 5.42 13.49
CA LEU A 54 -8.88 5.47 14.92
C LEU A 54 -9.32 4.12 15.50
N ALA A 55 -8.36 3.21 15.71
CA ALA A 55 -8.59 2.03 16.51
C ALA A 55 -9.01 2.54 17.87
N THR A 56 -10.25 2.31 18.24
CA THR A 56 -10.73 2.68 19.57
C THR A 56 -9.92 1.91 20.62
N PHE A 57 -9.83 2.43 21.85
CA PHE A 57 -9.19 1.72 22.95
C PHE A 57 -9.76 0.28 23.13
N ALA A 58 -11.03 0.07 22.76
CA ALA A 58 -11.68 -1.24 22.72
C ALA A 58 -11.10 -2.17 21.63
N ASP A 59 -10.71 -1.64 20.48
CA ASP A 59 -10.05 -2.39 19.40
C ASP A 59 -8.62 -2.81 19.78
N LEU A 60 -7.86 -1.93 20.43
CA LEU A 60 -6.53 -2.26 20.96
C LEU A 60 -6.60 -3.33 22.06
N SER A 61 -7.61 -3.25 22.93
CA SER A 61 -7.83 -4.25 24.00
C SER A 61 -8.25 -5.62 23.45
N LYS A 62 -9.00 -5.67 22.36
CA LYS A 62 -9.33 -6.92 21.66
C LYS A 62 -8.13 -7.50 20.92
N ARG A 63 -7.31 -6.66 20.29
CA ARG A 63 -6.06 -7.09 19.62
C ARG A 63 -5.13 -7.82 20.58
N ASN A 64 -4.91 -7.30 21.78
CA ASN A 64 -4.02 -7.92 22.78
C ASN A 64 -4.52 -9.27 23.34
N LYS A 65 -5.71 -9.75 22.96
CA LYS A 65 -6.31 -10.98 23.48
C LYS A 65 -6.50 -12.08 22.43
N MET A 66 -6.23 -11.81 21.15
CA MET A 66 -6.39 -12.81 20.09
C MET A 66 -5.30 -13.88 20.19
N ASN A 67 -5.73 -15.13 20.17
CA ASN A 67 -4.81 -16.26 20.07
C ASN A 67 -4.37 -16.50 18.60
N GLN A 68 -3.36 -17.34 18.40
CA GLN A 68 -2.78 -17.58 17.06
C GLN A 68 -3.81 -18.13 16.06
N LYS A 69 -4.74 -18.98 16.50
CA LYS A 69 -5.79 -19.52 15.63
C LYS A 69 -6.72 -18.44 15.11
N GLU A 70 -7.05 -17.48 15.96
CA GLU A 70 -7.88 -16.32 15.58
C GLU A 70 -7.15 -15.38 14.61
N ILE A 71 -5.85 -15.15 14.83
CA ILE A 71 -5.00 -14.36 13.91
C ILE A 71 -4.93 -15.05 12.55
N ASN A 72 -4.74 -16.36 12.50
CA ASN A 72 -4.70 -17.11 11.25
C ASN A 72 -6.05 -17.07 10.52
N ALA A 73 -7.17 -17.18 11.24
CA ALA A 73 -8.50 -17.06 10.66
C ALA A 73 -8.78 -15.66 10.11
N LEU A 74 -8.31 -14.62 10.81
CA LEU A 74 -8.37 -13.24 10.34
C LEU A 74 -7.56 -13.07 9.04
N ALA A 75 -6.32 -13.54 9.00
CA ALA A 75 -5.46 -13.45 7.83
C ALA A 75 -6.09 -14.12 6.60
N GLU A 76 -6.71 -15.29 6.77
CA GLU A 76 -7.39 -15.99 5.69
C GLU A 76 -8.65 -15.24 5.24
N SER A 77 -9.41 -14.65 6.16
CA SER A 77 -10.55 -13.80 5.83
C SER A 77 -10.11 -12.56 5.05
N MET A 78 -9.04 -11.91 5.48
CA MET A 78 -8.47 -10.74 4.81
C MET A 78 -7.96 -11.10 3.39
N ARG A 79 -7.33 -12.26 3.23
CA ARG A 79 -6.87 -12.76 1.94
C ARG A 79 -8.04 -12.93 0.95
N ARG A 80 -9.14 -13.57 1.38
CA ARG A 80 -10.34 -13.72 0.54
C ARG A 80 -10.94 -12.36 0.19
N ARG A 81 -11.08 -11.49 1.19
CA ARG A 81 -11.64 -10.14 0.96
C ARG A 81 -10.79 -9.31 0.01
N ALA A 82 -9.45 -9.37 0.12
CA ALA A 82 -8.54 -8.70 -0.80
C ALA A 82 -8.71 -9.20 -2.25
N ALA A 83 -8.89 -10.50 -2.45
CA ALA A 83 -9.14 -11.06 -3.78
C ALA A 83 -10.48 -10.56 -4.37
N GLU A 84 -11.55 -10.52 -3.57
CA GLU A 84 -12.86 -9.97 -3.99
C GLU A 84 -12.75 -8.48 -4.36
N VAL A 85 -12.04 -7.68 -3.55
CA VAL A 85 -11.83 -6.25 -3.81
C VAL A 85 -11.01 -6.03 -5.08
N LEU A 86 -9.96 -6.80 -5.28
CA LEU A 86 -9.14 -6.70 -6.49
C LEU A 86 -9.95 -7.02 -7.74
N ASP A 87 -10.77 -8.07 -7.70
CA ASP A 87 -11.66 -8.44 -8.81
C ASP A 87 -12.71 -7.34 -9.06
N ALA A 88 -13.40 -6.91 -8.01
CA ALA A 88 -14.42 -5.86 -8.09
C ALA A 88 -13.88 -4.52 -8.61
N SER A 89 -12.60 -4.18 -8.30
CA SER A 89 -11.96 -2.95 -8.78
C SER A 89 -11.69 -2.96 -10.29
N GLY A 90 -11.58 -4.14 -10.90
CA GLY A 90 -11.22 -4.30 -12.31
C GLY A 90 -9.81 -3.79 -12.67
N ILE A 91 -9.01 -3.31 -11.71
CA ILE A 91 -7.70 -2.67 -11.95
C ILE A 91 -6.76 -3.63 -12.69
N ALA A 92 -6.64 -4.87 -12.21
CA ALA A 92 -5.77 -5.85 -12.84
C ALA A 92 -6.20 -6.17 -14.30
N ARG A 93 -7.50 -6.18 -14.58
CA ARG A 93 -8.05 -6.35 -15.93
C ARG A 93 -7.71 -5.16 -16.83
N ILE A 94 -7.91 -3.93 -16.34
CA ILE A 94 -7.60 -2.70 -17.08
C ILE A 94 -6.14 -2.68 -17.53
N TRP A 95 -5.20 -3.06 -16.67
CA TRP A 95 -3.78 -3.13 -16.99
C TRP A 95 -3.46 -4.25 -18.00
N ARG A 96 -4.09 -5.43 -17.88
CA ARG A 96 -3.92 -6.51 -18.87
C ARG A 96 -4.46 -6.13 -20.24
N GLU A 97 -5.61 -5.46 -20.32
CA GLU A 97 -6.17 -4.93 -21.55
C GLU A 97 -5.28 -3.87 -22.22
N ALA A 98 -4.45 -3.18 -21.43
CA ALA A 98 -3.43 -2.26 -21.92
C ALA A 98 -2.15 -2.98 -22.40
N GLY A 99 -2.12 -4.32 -22.42
CA GLY A 99 -0.99 -5.12 -22.88
C GLY A 99 0.08 -5.37 -21.81
N CYS A 100 -0.19 -5.05 -20.55
CA CYS A 100 0.76 -5.27 -19.47
C CYS A 100 0.63 -6.68 -18.88
N ARG A 101 1.75 -7.28 -18.50
CA ARG A 101 1.77 -8.44 -17.62
C ARG A 101 1.50 -7.97 -16.19
N VAL A 102 0.55 -8.59 -15.48
CA VAL A 102 0.08 -8.15 -14.14
C VAL A 102 0.24 -9.29 -13.15
N ASN A 103 0.96 -9.04 -12.08
CA ASN A 103 1.21 -10.00 -11.00
C ASN A 103 0.81 -9.43 -9.65
N ILE A 104 0.17 -10.26 -8.82
CA ILE A 104 0.01 -9.98 -7.40
C ILE A 104 1.33 -10.28 -6.71
N VAL A 105 1.78 -9.37 -5.85
CA VAL A 105 3.00 -9.52 -5.04
C VAL A 105 2.71 -9.25 -3.56
N GLY A 106 3.73 -9.10 -2.75
CA GLY A 106 3.60 -8.69 -1.36
C GLY A 106 2.85 -9.68 -0.47
N SER A 107 2.24 -9.14 0.57
CA SER A 107 1.57 -9.91 1.63
C SER A 107 0.42 -10.76 1.12
N LEU A 108 -0.34 -10.26 0.14
CA LEU A 108 -1.47 -11.00 -0.43
C LEU A 108 -1.02 -12.28 -1.14
N ARG A 109 0.06 -12.20 -1.97
CA ARG A 109 0.62 -13.36 -2.67
C ARG A 109 1.05 -14.46 -1.70
N MET A 110 1.68 -14.06 -0.59
CA MET A 110 2.27 -14.99 0.37
C MET A 110 1.29 -15.47 1.46
N GLY A 111 0.05 -14.99 1.48
CA GLY A 111 -0.90 -15.32 2.54
C GLY A 111 -0.51 -14.72 3.90
N LEU A 112 0.22 -13.61 3.89
CA LEU A 112 0.74 -12.89 5.06
C LEU A 112 0.02 -11.54 5.28
N LEU A 113 -1.15 -11.36 4.70
CA LEU A 113 -2.00 -10.20 4.92
C LEU A 113 -2.69 -10.35 6.28
N ALA A 114 -2.32 -9.50 7.25
CA ALA A 114 -2.86 -9.57 8.61
C ALA A 114 -3.98 -8.55 8.84
N ALA A 115 -3.64 -7.33 9.26
CA ALA A 115 -4.61 -6.32 9.68
C ALA A 115 -4.73 -5.12 8.70
N HIS A 116 -3.85 -5.03 7.72
CA HIS A 116 -3.86 -3.94 6.75
C HIS A 116 -4.66 -4.31 5.51
N ARG A 117 -5.33 -3.32 4.92
CA ARG A 117 -6.12 -3.46 3.70
C ARG A 117 -5.30 -2.98 2.49
N ASP A 118 -4.20 -3.70 2.23
CA ASP A 118 -3.25 -3.36 1.19
C ASP A 118 -3.18 -4.47 0.14
N ILE A 119 -3.22 -4.11 -1.13
CA ILE A 119 -3.04 -5.01 -2.27
C ILE A 119 -1.89 -4.49 -3.11
N ASP A 120 -0.86 -5.31 -3.29
CA ASP A 120 0.31 -4.95 -4.08
C ASP A 120 0.26 -5.62 -5.45
N LEU A 121 0.36 -4.82 -6.51
CA LEU A 121 0.43 -5.28 -7.89
C LEU A 121 1.72 -4.79 -8.54
N HIS A 122 2.38 -5.67 -9.28
CA HIS A 122 3.40 -5.28 -10.22
C HIS A 122 2.88 -5.46 -11.64
N VAL A 123 3.04 -4.43 -12.44
CA VAL A 123 2.65 -4.43 -13.85
C VAL A 123 3.87 -4.15 -14.71
N TYR A 124 4.02 -4.87 -15.80
CA TYR A 124 5.21 -4.88 -16.63
C TYR A 124 4.85 -4.62 -18.08
N SER A 125 5.59 -3.75 -18.73
CA SER A 125 5.52 -3.54 -20.18
C SER A 125 6.86 -3.09 -20.73
N ALA A 126 7.08 -3.30 -22.03
CA ALA A 126 8.20 -2.70 -22.73
C ALA A 126 7.97 -1.19 -22.91
N GLY A 127 9.02 -0.40 -22.75
CA GLY A 127 9.00 1.03 -23.06
C GLY A 127 8.02 1.84 -22.20
N VAL A 128 8.10 1.71 -20.89
CA VAL A 128 7.26 2.45 -19.94
C VAL A 128 7.41 3.95 -20.11
N THR A 129 6.31 4.64 -20.37
CA THR A 129 6.25 6.11 -20.44
C THR A 129 5.27 6.68 -19.43
N THR A 130 5.53 7.91 -18.98
CA THR A 130 4.61 8.63 -18.09
C THR A 130 3.23 8.75 -18.74
N ALA A 131 3.16 9.19 -20.00
CA ALA A 131 1.88 9.38 -20.72
C ALA A 131 1.10 8.07 -20.85
N GLY A 132 1.76 6.97 -21.24
CA GLY A 132 1.13 5.64 -21.36
C GLY A 132 0.58 5.14 -20.03
N SER A 133 1.36 5.27 -18.96
CA SER A 133 0.94 4.85 -17.61
C SER A 133 -0.26 5.69 -17.12
N PHE A 134 -0.25 7.02 -17.34
CA PHE A 134 -1.39 7.89 -17.02
C PHE A 134 -2.63 7.55 -17.82
N ALA A 135 -2.50 7.19 -19.10
CA ALA A 135 -3.63 6.80 -19.94
C ALA A 135 -4.37 5.55 -19.37
N VAL A 136 -3.62 4.57 -18.87
CA VAL A 136 -4.21 3.40 -18.18
C VAL A 136 -4.89 3.83 -16.89
N MET A 137 -4.22 4.65 -16.08
CA MET A 137 -4.77 5.09 -14.81
C MET A 137 -5.97 6.02 -14.95
N ALA A 138 -6.14 6.72 -16.07
CA ALA A 138 -7.35 7.47 -16.37
C ALA A 138 -8.59 6.54 -16.48
N ARG A 139 -8.41 5.33 -17.00
CA ARG A 139 -9.48 4.30 -17.03
C ARG A 139 -9.81 3.80 -15.62
N VAL A 140 -8.78 3.60 -14.79
CA VAL A 140 -8.98 3.24 -13.35
C VAL A 140 -9.74 4.34 -12.63
N ALA A 141 -9.39 5.62 -12.86
CA ALA A 141 -10.04 6.76 -12.25
C ALA A 141 -11.51 6.94 -12.65
N ALA A 142 -11.98 6.27 -13.72
CA ALA A 142 -13.37 6.34 -14.15
C ALA A 142 -14.34 5.63 -13.17
N ASP A 143 -13.85 4.67 -12.37
CA ASP A 143 -14.68 4.02 -11.36
C ASP A 143 -14.96 5.00 -10.19
N PRO A 144 -16.24 5.26 -9.85
CA PRO A 144 -16.58 6.19 -8.77
C PRO A 144 -16.12 5.74 -7.37
N ARG A 145 -15.78 4.47 -7.20
CA ARG A 145 -15.23 3.92 -5.96
C ARG A 145 -13.75 4.24 -5.77
N VAL A 146 -13.06 4.66 -6.81
CA VAL A 146 -11.69 5.19 -6.72
C VAL A 146 -11.76 6.62 -6.16
N THR A 147 -11.33 6.81 -4.92
CA THR A 147 -11.45 8.07 -4.19
C THR A 147 -10.18 8.91 -4.22
N GLU A 148 -9.03 8.27 -4.38
CA GLU A 148 -7.73 8.94 -4.50
C GLU A 148 -6.78 8.14 -5.41
N ILE A 149 -5.98 8.86 -6.21
CA ILE A 149 -4.85 8.29 -6.94
C ILE A 149 -3.63 9.19 -6.71
N ARG A 150 -2.52 8.59 -6.30
CA ARG A 150 -1.21 9.26 -6.18
C ARG A 150 -0.22 8.60 -7.11
N CYS A 151 0.64 9.42 -7.73
CA CYS A 151 1.69 8.96 -8.64
C CYS A 151 3.06 9.37 -8.14
N ILE A 152 4.02 8.46 -8.21
CA ILE A 152 5.44 8.75 -8.02
C ILE A 152 6.18 8.27 -9.26
N ASN A 153 6.77 9.21 -10.00
CA ASN A 153 7.53 8.90 -11.20
C ASN A 153 9.00 8.62 -10.86
N GLY A 154 9.40 7.38 -11.03
CA GLY A 154 10.75 6.89 -10.82
C GLY A 154 11.46 6.46 -12.11
N LEU A 155 10.97 6.84 -13.30
CA LEU A 155 11.57 6.43 -14.57
C LEU A 155 13.02 6.93 -14.75
N ALA A 156 13.38 8.04 -14.12
CA ALA A 156 14.73 8.59 -14.14
C ALA A 156 15.66 8.00 -13.06
N THR A 157 15.17 7.05 -12.27
CA THR A 157 15.95 6.34 -11.25
C THR A 157 16.39 4.97 -11.76
N ASP A 158 17.25 4.30 -10.99
CA ASP A 158 17.70 2.94 -11.31
C ASP A 158 16.57 1.90 -11.32
N GLU A 159 15.44 2.20 -10.66
CA GLU A 159 14.27 1.33 -10.63
C GLU A 159 13.45 1.35 -11.91
N ARG A 160 13.53 2.42 -12.72
CA ARG A 160 12.83 2.57 -13.99
C ARG A 160 11.36 2.16 -13.90
N CYS A 161 10.63 2.77 -12.96
CA CYS A 161 9.24 2.44 -12.69
C CYS A 161 8.38 3.68 -12.40
N ILE A 162 7.06 3.50 -12.45
CA ILE A 162 6.08 4.47 -11.96
C ILE A 162 5.26 3.79 -10.89
N ALA A 163 5.19 4.37 -9.69
CA ALA A 163 4.37 3.88 -8.61
C ALA A 163 3.04 4.63 -8.54
N TRP A 164 1.97 3.89 -8.39
CA TRP A 164 0.61 4.36 -8.21
C TRP A 164 0.06 3.86 -6.89
N HIS A 165 -0.52 4.73 -6.10
CA HIS A 165 -1.25 4.41 -4.89
C HIS A 165 -2.71 4.78 -5.11
N VAL A 166 -3.58 3.79 -5.10
CA VAL A 166 -5.01 3.94 -5.35
C VAL A 166 -5.78 3.65 -4.08
N THR A 167 -6.64 4.58 -3.66
CA THR A 167 -7.63 4.31 -2.61
C THR A 167 -8.94 3.89 -3.28
N PHE A 168 -9.35 2.65 -3.03
CA PHE A 168 -10.57 2.06 -3.55
C PHE A 168 -11.55 1.77 -2.42
N ARG A 169 -12.78 2.29 -2.53
CA ARG A 169 -13.86 2.03 -1.58
C ARG A 169 -14.61 0.77 -1.94
N ALA A 170 -14.51 -0.25 -1.10
CA ALA A 170 -15.23 -1.48 -1.28
C ALA A 170 -16.72 -1.35 -0.92
N ASP A 171 -17.52 -2.36 -1.26
CA ASP A 171 -18.99 -2.34 -1.09
C ASP A 171 -19.42 -2.28 0.39
N ASP A 172 -18.55 -2.72 1.31
CA ASP A 172 -18.73 -2.59 2.75
C ASP A 172 -18.40 -1.20 3.30
N GLY A 173 -18.08 -0.25 2.42
CA GLY A 173 -17.71 1.12 2.77
C GLY A 173 -16.28 1.30 3.29
N LEU A 174 -15.48 0.22 3.33
CA LEU A 174 -14.09 0.28 3.78
C LEU A 174 -13.14 0.64 2.64
N ASP A 175 -12.16 1.47 2.94
CA ASP A 175 -11.13 1.84 1.98
C ASP A 175 -10.02 0.78 1.95
N TRP A 176 -9.62 0.41 0.74
CA TRP A 176 -8.50 -0.44 0.42
C TRP A 176 -7.44 0.36 -0.32
N GLN A 177 -6.18 0.17 0.04
CA GLN A 177 -5.06 0.68 -0.73
C GLN A 177 -4.66 -0.38 -1.76
N ILE A 178 -4.57 0.03 -3.03
CA ILE A 178 -4.06 -0.81 -4.11
C ILE A 178 -2.83 -0.11 -4.66
N ASP A 179 -1.67 -0.70 -4.38
CA ASP A 179 -0.38 -0.20 -4.83
C ASP A 179 0.00 -0.90 -6.12
N ILE A 180 0.31 -0.10 -7.15
CA ILE A 180 0.64 -0.61 -8.48
C ILE A 180 2.01 -0.06 -8.85
N ILE A 181 2.97 -0.94 -9.10
CA ILE A 181 4.27 -0.54 -9.60
C ILE A 181 4.38 -0.94 -11.06
N HIS A 182 4.41 0.08 -11.96
CA HIS A 182 4.59 -0.13 -13.39
C HIS A 182 6.08 -0.11 -13.71
N ILE A 183 6.62 -1.28 -13.99
CA ILE A 183 8.05 -1.58 -14.16
C ILE A 183 8.35 -1.83 -15.62
N GLU A 184 9.46 -1.28 -16.12
CA GLU A 184 9.94 -1.58 -17.45
C GLU A 184 10.49 -3.01 -17.52
N GLU A 185 10.03 -3.79 -18.50
CA GLU A 185 10.51 -5.16 -18.72
C GLU A 185 12.01 -5.20 -19.02
N GLY A 186 12.66 -6.30 -18.62
CA GLY A 186 14.09 -6.51 -18.80
C GLY A 186 14.97 -5.69 -17.84
N THR A 187 14.38 -4.90 -16.95
CA THR A 187 15.14 -4.22 -15.90
C THR A 187 15.46 -5.16 -14.73
N ARG A 188 16.35 -4.72 -13.84
CA ARG A 188 16.76 -5.50 -12.65
C ARG A 188 15.57 -5.92 -11.76
N TYR A 189 14.45 -5.17 -11.79
CA TYR A 189 13.27 -5.46 -10.98
C TYR A 189 12.21 -6.29 -11.68
N ASP A 190 12.43 -6.62 -12.97
CA ASP A 190 11.52 -7.51 -13.67
C ASP A 190 11.48 -8.89 -13.00
N GLY A 191 10.32 -9.22 -12.42
CA GLY A 191 10.08 -10.46 -11.68
C GLY A 191 10.85 -10.59 -10.35
N TYR A 192 11.55 -9.54 -9.89
CA TYR A 192 12.34 -9.62 -8.66
C TYR A 192 11.50 -9.97 -7.43
N PHE A 193 10.37 -9.28 -7.24
CA PHE A 193 9.52 -9.45 -6.07
C PHE A 193 8.69 -10.74 -6.12
N GLU A 194 8.40 -11.22 -7.31
CA GLU A 194 7.79 -12.54 -7.50
C GLU A 194 8.77 -13.64 -7.06
N ARG A 195 10.02 -13.59 -7.52
CA ARG A 195 11.06 -14.55 -7.08
C ARG A 195 11.29 -14.48 -5.58
N MET A 196 11.32 -13.28 -4.99
CA MET A 196 11.41 -13.11 -3.55
C MET A 196 10.24 -13.80 -2.82
N ALA A 197 9.00 -13.55 -3.29
CA ALA A 197 7.82 -14.15 -2.69
C ALA A 197 7.82 -15.69 -2.82
N ASP A 198 8.22 -16.22 -3.98
CA ASP A 198 8.29 -17.65 -4.21
C ASP A 198 9.35 -18.33 -3.30
N ARG A 199 10.52 -17.70 -3.15
CA ARG A 199 11.55 -18.18 -2.22
C ARG A 199 11.09 -18.11 -0.76
N ILE A 200 10.41 -17.05 -0.34
CA ILE A 200 9.84 -16.97 0.99
C ILE A 200 8.85 -18.10 1.22
N LEU A 201 7.95 -18.36 0.27
CA LEU A 201 6.97 -19.45 0.37
C LEU A 201 7.62 -20.83 0.44
N GLU A 202 8.73 -21.03 -0.25
CA GLU A 202 9.49 -22.29 -0.27
C GLU A 202 10.20 -22.58 1.06
N VAL A 203 10.77 -21.54 1.70
CA VAL A 203 11.60 -21.75 2.90
C VAL A 203 10.85 -21.49 4.22
N MET A 204 9.75 -20.75 4.18
CA MET A 204 8.99 -20.35 5.37
C MET A 204 8.27 -21.52 6.00
N THR A 205 8.63 -21.84 7.24
CA THR A 205 7.94 -22.86 8.03
C THR A 205 6.59 -22.36 8.55
N PRO A 206 5.67 -23.28 8.93
CA PRO A 206 4.39 -22.87 9.56
C PRO A 206 4.58 -22.03 10.83
N VAL A 207 5.59 -22.32 11.64
CA VAL A 207 5.90 -21.56 12.87
C VAL A 207 6.37 -20.14 12.53
N GLN A 208 7.21 -19.98 11.50
CA GLN A 208 7.63 -18.67 11.04
C GLN A 208 6.47 -17.86 10.44
N ARG A 209 5.60 -18.51 9.68
CA ARG A 209 4.37 -17.89 9.17
C ARG A 209 3.49 -17.34 10.30
N ASP A 210 3.24 -18.16 11.32
CA ASP A 210 2.46 -17.77 12.50
C ASP A 210 3.11 -16.59 13.24
N THR A 211 4.43 -16.62 13.38
CA THR A 211 5.22 -15.54 14.01
C THR A 211 5.10 -14.24 13.20
N ILE A 212 5.26 -14.29 11.87
CA ILE A 212 5.13 -13.13 10.99
C ILE A 212 3.72 -12.52 11.10
N LEU A 213 2.67 -13.34 11.03
CA LEU A 213 1.29 -12.87 11.14
C LEU A 213 1.02 -12.21 12.49
N ARG A 214 1.50 -12.82 13.58
CA ARG A 214 1.37 -12.28 14.92
C ARG A 214 2.12 -10.95 15.06
N LEU A 215 3.38 -10.87 14.65
CA LEU A 215 4.16 -9.64 14.70
C LEU A 215 3.51 -8.51 13.87
N LYS A 216 3.05 -8.81 12.65
CA LYS A 216 2.32 -7.83 11.83
C LYS A 216 1.02 -7.37 12.48
N PHE A 217 0.33 -8.27 13.18
CA PHE A 217 -0.90 -7.97 13.90
C PHE A 217 -0.64 -7.13 15.16
N GLU A 218 0.41 -7.43 15.92
CA GLU A 218 0.79 -6.74 17.16
C GLU A 218 1.42 -5.35 16.88
N THR A 219 2.04 -5.16 15.72
CA THR A 219 2.76 -3.90 15.39
C THR A 219 1.78 -2.73 15.31
N PRO A 220 1.98 -1.65 16.08
CA PRO A 220 1.22 -0.42 15.94
C PRO A 220 1.39 0.21 14.56
N ALA A 221 0.32 0.79 14.02
CA ALA A 221 0.31 1.34 12.65
C ALA A 221 1.32 2.49 12.43
N ASP A 222 1.67 3.21 13.50
CA ASP A 222 2.63 4.34 13.48
C ASP A 222 4.10 3.90 13.35
N ARG A 223 4.41 2.61 13.56
CA ARG A 223 5.78 2.08 13.40
C ARG A 223 6.27 2.13 11.95
N GLY A 224 5.38 2.03 10.97
CA GLY A 224 5.73 2.13 9.56
C GLY A 224 6.75 1.07 9.12
N TYR A 225 6.61 -0.18 9.60
CA TYR A 225 7.46 -1.30 9.19
C TYR A 225 7.03 -1.84 7.84
N HIS A 226 8.02 -2.22 7.03
CA HIS A 226 7.79 -2.80 5.71
C HIS A 226 7.61 -4.31 5.79
N GLY A 227 6.81 -4.89 4.89
CA GLY A 227 6.57 -6.32 4.86
C GLY A 227 7.85 -7.16 4.87
N VAL A 228 8.84 -6.75 4.06
CA VAL A 228 10.14 -7.45 3.96
C VAL A 228 10.92 -7.47 5.29
N GLU A 229 10.77 -6.45 6.12
CA GLU A 229 11.46 -6.39 7.43
C GLU A 229 10.97 -7.50 8.36
N TYR A 230 9.67 -7.81 8.35
CA TYR A 230 9.14 -8.96 9.09
C TYR A 230 9.65 -10.29 8.54
N TYR A 231 9.67 -10.41 7.21
CA TYR A 231 10.03 -11.66 6.56
C TYR A 231 11.50 -12.00 6.82
N GLU A 232 12.40 -11.05 6.61
CA GLU A 232 13.83 -11.27 6.85
C GLU A 232 14.12 -11.45 8.34
N ALA A 233 13.62 -10.59 9.21
CA ALA A 233 13.84 -10.70 10.65
C ALA A 233 13.43 -12.08 11.20
N VAL A 234 12.29 -12.62 10.75
CA VAL A 234 11.80 -13.92 11.25
C VAL A 234 12.48 -15.11 10.55
N ILE A 235 12.63 -15.05 9.22
CA ILE A 235 13.11 -16.20 8.46
C ILE A 235 14.62 -16.33 8.56
N ALA A 236 15.37 -15.24 8.41
CA ALA A 236 16.83 -15.27 8.44
C ALA A 236 17.40 -15.18 9.86
N ASP A 237 16.85 -14.29 10.71
CA ASP A 237 17.44 -13.95 11.99
C ASP A 237 16.65 -14.48 13.19
N GLY A 238 15.56 -15.25 12.98
CA GLY A 238 14.82 -15.94 14.04
C GLY A 238 14.13 -15.03 15.05
N VAL A 239 13.79 -13.81 14.66
CA VAL A 239 13.08 -12.85 15.52
C VAL A 239 11.66 -13.37 15.84
N THR A 240 11.29 -13.36 17.12
CA THR A 240 10.00 -13.89 17.55
C THR A 240 9.17 -12.93 18.39
N THR A 241 9.71 -11.81 18.85
CA THR A 241 8.96 -10.83 19.67
C THR A 241 8.95 -9.46 19.03
N LEU A 242 7.93 -8.64 19.33
CA LEU A 242 7.86 -7.27 18.82
C LEU A 242 9.04 -6.42 19.31
N ALA A 243 9.50 -6.61 20.55
CA ALA A 243 10.65 -5.87 21.07
C ALA A 243 11.96 -6.23 20.36
N ASP A 244 12.13 -7.49 19.94
CA ASP A 244 13.28 -7.91 19.12
C ASP A 244 13.17 -7.35 17.71
N LEU A 245 11.97 -7.35 17.15
CA LEU A 245 11.72 -6.74 15.83
C LEU A 245 12.05 -5.25 15.83
N ASP A 246 11.62 -4.50 16.85
CA ASP A 246 11.94 -3.07 16.99
C ASP A 246 13.45 -2.82 17.00
N ARG A 247 14.22 -3.65 17.73
CA ARG A 247 15.69 -3.57 17.76
C ARG A 247 16.29 -3.94 16.41
N TRP A 248 15.80 -5.02 15.81
CA TRP A 248 16.26 -5.52 14.52
C TRP A 248 16.06 -4.46 13.43
N VAL A 249 14.85 -3.90 13.30
CA VAL A 249 14.51 -2.87 12.30
C VAL A 249 15.38 -1.63 12.49
N THR A 250 15.57 -1.18 13.72
CA THR A 250 16.42 -0.01 14.02
C THR A 250 17.87 -0.23 13.55
N ALA A 251 18.45 -1.38 13.87
CA ALA A 251 19.81 -1.73 13.47
C ALA A 251 19.93 -1.94 11.96
N HIS A 252 18.89 -2.53 11.34
CA HIS A 252 18.88 -2.88 9.93
C HIS A 252 18.74 -1.64 9.04
N ARG A 253 17.86 -0.70 9.38
CA ARG A 253 17.69 0.57 8.64
C ARG A 253 18.91 1.49 8.71
N ALA A 254 19.81 1.29 9.65
CA ALA A 254 21.08 2.00 9.72
C ALA A 254 22.12 1.51 8.68
N ARG A 255 21.88 0.37 8.04
CA ARG A 255 22.75 -0.20 6.99
C ARG A 255 22.41 0.38 5.62
N PRO A 256 23.33 0.27 4.62
CA PRO A 256 23.00 0.59 3.24
C PRO A 256 21.79 -0.22 2.75
N PRO A 257 21.04 0.31 1.77
CA PRO A 257 19.92 -0.43 1.18
C PRO A 257 20.39 -1.78 0.65
N TYR A 258 19.66 -2.79 0.94
CA TYR A 258 19.95 -4.15 0.52
C TYR A 258 18.76 -4.77 -0.20
N TYR A 259 19.08 -5.78 -0.94
CA TYR A 259 18.10 -6.62 -1.61
C TYR A 259 18.20 -8.00 -0.99
N TRP A 260 17.12 -8.43 -0.36
CA TRP A 260 17.05 -9.73 0.31
C TRP A 260 16.12 -10.67 -0.44
N ILE A 261 16.63 -11.86 -0.75
CA ILE A 261 15.88 -13.03 -1.17
C ILE A 261 16.43 -14.18 -0.34
N PRO A 262 15.61 -14.96 0.38
CA PRO A 262 16.08 -16.06 1.21
C PRO A 262 16.71 -17.19 0.43
#